data_8c51f21fc8616679dc540e28c97e7cde
#
_entry.id   8c51f21fc8616679dc540e28c97e7cde
#
_cell.length_a   1.000
_cell.length_b   1.000
_cell.length_c   1.000
_cell.angle_alpha   90.00
_cell.angle_beta   90.00
_cell.angle_gamma   90.00
#
_symmetry.space_group_name_H-M   'P 1'
#
loop_
_entity.id
_entity.type
_entity.pdbx_description
1 polymer ?
#
loop_
_entity_poly.entity_id
_entity_poly.type
_entity_poly.pdbx_seq_one_letter_code
_entity_poly.pdbx_strand_id
1 'polypeptide(L)'
;MIELGNQFSLLFRYETSFSAFYLPTAVAIVLIFWWGPLRVLPAMFIESTFNSWYYGIQNFWLWPVFGLAETTAVLLSWFLFYKILKGKFWLPDTNNTIQFLAFGLVIPLLFEVTLWEFLYIYDGKMESDLFWTQFNRDLLSELIVGFCFVVPALFFLTPKMSSKNYLISPIAPIQLYITVKKKLVVELVISFVLLTALTFTLTFEFFWLLTGLFSLYYAIRYGFGMALIGNTYIFFISYLLPPLINDIFGWQIPQSNSTNTFLGSCLLFLFAAITGRVISDLKIIRKQLFGQNIELKETNQELDRFVYSVSHDLSAPLKSILGLVNISKLNSNPEDHKLYFNKIETSVIKLDEFIKEVLDYSRNKRLESTLEQFGLNELCAEILESLKHMEGYQNIDVDLSDLSTSQIRSDKTRVKIILNNLLTNSIKYQKHLPEHQSYIRISSKKKDSTVVIEIEDNGEGIKPEIQEKIFNMFYRGHEKSKGSGLGLYIAREAAEKIDGTIAVKSHYGVGSTFTLELKDKNLN
;
A
#
# COMPACT_ATOMS: atom_id res chain seq x y z
N MET A 1 31.99 -16.23 7.27
CA MET A 1 30.73 -16.60 6.59
C MET A 1 31.00 -17.43 5.33
N ILE A 2 31.82 -16.93 4.39
CA ILE A 2 32.19 -17.65 3.18
C ILE A 2 32.94 -18.95 3.54
N GLU A 3 33.96 -18.87 4.41
CA GLU A 3 34.69 -20.02 4.93
C GLU A 3 33.82 -21.05 5.66
N LEU A 4 32.82 -20.61 6.44
CA LEU A 4 31.82 -21.52 7.03
C LEU A 4 30.98 -22.22 5.95
N GLY A 5 30.67 -21.55 4.85
CA GLY A 5 30.03 -22.17 3.70
C GLY A 5 30.89 -23.25 3.08
N ASN A 6 32.18 -22.99 2.94
CA ASN A 6 33.14 -23.94 2.43
C ASN A 6 33.28 -25.20 3.35
N GLN A 7 33.46 -24.99 4.66
CA GLN A 7 33.50 -26.09 5.63
C GLN A 7 32.23 -26.93 5.60
N PHE A 8 31.08 -26.32 5.42
CA PHE A 8 29.81 -27.00 5.24
C PHE A 8 29.77 -27.81 3.94
N SER A 9 30.24 -27.24 2.83
CA SER A 9 30.31 -27.92 1.53
C SER A 9 31.21 -29.16 1.56
N LEU A 10 32.29 -29.10 2.34
CA LEU A 10 33.22 -30.23 2.51
C LEU A 10 32.56 -31.45 3.20
N LEU A 11 31.51 -31.26 4.01
CA LEU A 11 30.78 -32.39 4.62
C LEU A 11 30.01 -33.23 3.60
N PHE A 12 29.78 -32.73 2.38
CA PHE A 12 29.00 -33.36 1.33
C PHE A 12 29.87 -33.75 0.12
N ARG A 13 31.16 -34.06 0.33
CA ARG A 13 32.03 -34.56 -0.71
C ARG A 13 31.66 -36.00 -1.09
N TYR A 14 31.52 -36.25 -2.38
CA TYR A 14 31.28 -37.60 -2.91
C TYR A 14 32.57 -38.37 -3.22
N GLU A 15 33.59 -37.67 -3.65
CA GLU A 15 34.93 -38.17 -3.94
C GLU A 15 35.94 -37.12 -3.49
N THR A 16 37.21 -37.47 -3.41
CA THR A 16 38.25 -36.57 -2.89
C THR A 16 38.36 -35.21 -3.57
N SER A 17 37.58 -34.99 -4.63
CA SER A 17 37.72 -33.83 -5.50
C SER A 17 36.45 -32.99 -5.76
N PHE A 18 35.24 -33.50 -5.48
CA PHE A 18 34.00 -32.79 -5.86
C PHE A 18 33.00 -32.74 -4.71
N SER A 19 32.46 -31.58 -4.44
CA SER A 19 31.36 -31.39 -3.49
C SER A 19 30.02 -31.38 -4.25
N ALA A 20 29.03 -32.14 -3.72
CA ALA A 20 27.69 -32.15 -4.31
C ALA A 20 27.01 -30.76 -4.28
N PHE A 21 27.40 -29.90 -3.32
CA PHE A 21 26.85 -28.55 -3.15
C PHE A 21 27.95 -27.62 -2.68
N TYR A 22 28.12 -26.51 -3.43
CA TYR A 22 29.11 -25.50 -3.12
C TYR A 22 28.42 -24.22 -2.62
N LEU A 23 28.56 -23.93 -1.32
CA LEU A 23 27.91 -22.79 -0.67
C LEU A 23 28.69 -21.48 -0.70
N PRO A 24 30.03 -21.44 -0.84
CA PRO A 24 30.77 -20.18 -0.79
C PRO A 24 30.29 -19.13 -1.77
N THR A 25 30.10 -19.48 -3.05
CA THR A 25 29.55 -18.57 -4.09
C THR A 25 28.17 -18.08 -3.72
N ALA A 26 27.28 -18.96 -3.25
CA ALA A 26 25.92 -18.59 -2.82
C ALA A 26 25.95 -17.57 -1.67
N VAL A 27 26.79 -17.78 -0.66
CA VAL A 27 26.97 -16.85 0.46
C VAL A 27 27.54 -15.52 -0.04
N ALA A 28 28.54 -15.54 -0.92
CA ALA A 28 29.16 -14.34 -1.47
C ALA A 28 28.18 -13.51 -2.32
N ILE A 29 27.31 -14.18 -3.12
CA ILE A 29 26.23 -13.51 -3.87
C ILE A 29 25.29 -12.77 -2.91
N VAL A 30 24.89 -13.34 -1.79
CA VAL A 30 24.05 -12.64 -0.79
C VAL A 30 24.79 -11.44 -0.20
N LEU A 31 26.03 -11.64 0.22
CA LEU A 31 26.84 -10.62 0.89
C LEU A 31 27.18 -9.42 -0.02
N ILE A 32 27.42 -9.66 -1.33
CA ILE A 32 27.75 -8.58 -2.26
C ILE A 32 26.57 -7.59 -2.45
N PHE A 33 25.32 -8.08 -2.39
CA PHE A 33 24.15 -7.21 -2.40
C PHE A 33 23.96 -6.43 -1.10
N TRP A 34 24.39 -6.99 0.04
CA TRP A 34 24.29 -6.32 1.34
C TRP A 34 25.44 -5.35 1.60
N TRP A 35 26.67 -5.74 1.28
CA TRP A 35 27.89 -5.03 1.69
C TRP A 35 28.71 -4.46 0.53
N GLY A 36 28.30 -4.72 -0.70
CA GLY A 36 28.93 -4.18 -1.90
C GLY A 36 30.24 -4.89 -2.30
N PRO A 37 30.68 -4.65 -3.55
CA PRO A 37 31.80 -5.38 -4.14
C PRO A 37 33.14 -5.14 -3.42
N LEU A 38 33.44 -3.91 -2.98
CA LEU A 38 34.73 -3.59 -2.35
C LEU A 38 35.02 -4.38 -1.06
N ARG A 39 33.98 -4.82 -0.35
CA ARG A 39 34.13 -5.58 0.90
C ARG A 39 34.10 -7.08 0.67
N VAL A 40 33.37 -7.56 -0.32
CA VAL A 40 33.11 -8.99 -0.52
C VAL A 40 34.12 -9.62 -1.48
N LEU A 41 34.46 -8.97 -2.60
CA LEU A 41 35.32 -9.56 -3.63
C LEU A 41 36.74 -9.90 -3.15
N PRO A 42 37.42 -9.06 -2.35
CA PRO A 42 38.75 -9.45 -1.85
C PRO A 42 38.72 -10.68 -0.94
N ALA A 43 37.69 -10.77 -0.08
CA ALA A 43 37.53 -11.92 0.81
C ALA A 43 37.21 -13.20 0.03
N MET A 44 36.33 -13.09 -0.98
CA MET A 44 36.00 -14.21 -1.86
C MET A 44 37.21 -14.69 -2.66
N PHE A 45 37.99 -13.77 -3.25
CA PHE A 45 39.19 -14.10 -4.00
C PHE A 45 40.22 -14.87 -3.16
N ILE A 46 40.48 -14.38 -1.95
CA ILE A 46 41.45 -15.03 -1.05
C ILE A 46 40.96 -16.43 -0.67
N GLU A 47 39.71 -16.54 -0.24
CA GLU A 47 39.10 -17.80 0.20
C GLU A 47 39.12 -18.83 -0.94
N SER A 48 38.62 -18.47 -2.12
CA SER A 48 38.54 -19.35 -3.29
C SER A 48 39.94 -19.79 -3.79
N THR A 49 40.92 -18.87 -3.75
CA THR A 49 42.32 -19.19 -4.10
C THR A 49 42.87 -20.26 -3.16
N PHE A 50 42.66 -20.11 -1.84
CA PHE A 50 43.12 -21.13 -0.88
C PHE A 50 42.33 -22.43 -0.96
N ASN A 51 41.04 -22.38 -1.30
CA ASN A 51 40.20 -23.57 -1.47
C ASN A 51 40.67 -24.48 -2.62
N SER A 52 41.35 -23.93 -3.62
CA SER A 52 41.95 -24.72 -4.70
C SER A 52 42.85 -25.84 -4.18
N TRP A 53 43.50 -25.63 -3.03
CA TRP A 53 44.25 -26.67 -2.34
C TRP A 53 43.38 -27.80 -1.80
N TYR A 54 42.28 -27.45 -1.14
CA TYR A 54 41.30 -28.42 -0.62
C TYR A 54 40.66 -29.26 -1.72
N TYR A 55 40.49 -28.68 -2.91
CA TYR A 55 39.95 -29.37 -4.08
C TYR A 55 41.02 -30.15 -4.86
N GLY A 56 42.25 -30.17 -4.35
CA GLY A 56 43.34 -31.01 -4.89
C GLY A 56 43.85 -30.55 -6.25
N ILE A 57 43.79 -29.24 -6.55
CA ILE A 57 44.41 -28.65 -7.74
C ILE A 57 45.93 -28.78 -7.61
N GLN A 58 46.55 -29.57 -8.50
CA GLN A 58 47.97 -29.89 -8.42
C GLN A 58 48.85 -28.72 -8.80
N ASN A 59 48.40 -27.92 -9.78
CA ASN A 59 49.15 -26.80 -10.27
C ASN A 59 48.83 -25.52 -9.46
N PHE A 60 49.69 -25.18 -8.51
CA PHE A 60 49.49 -24.04 -7.63
C PHE A 60 49.38 -22.67 -8.37
N TRP A 61 49.89 -22.55 -9.60
CA TRP A 61 49.74 -21.39 -10.44
C TRP A 61 48.31 -21.16 -10.91
N LEU A 62 47.48 -22.20 -10.92
CA LEU A 62 46.07 -22.12 -11.26
C LEU A 62 45.18 -21.66 -10.08
N TRP A 63 45.63 -21.72 -8.85
CA TRP A 63 44.86 -21.35 -7.67
C TRP A 63 44.28 -19.93 -7.76
N PRO A 64 45.08 -18.89 -8.11
CA PRO A 64 44.53 -17.57 -8.31
C PRO A 64 43.53 -17.47 -9.47
N VAL A 65 43.67 -18.31 -10.49
CA VAL A 65 42.76 -18.34 -11.66
C VAL A 65 41.39 -18.89 -11.26
N PHE A 66 41.35 -19.95 -10.45
CA PHE A 66 40.12 -20.46 -9.84
C PHE A 66 39.48 -19.39 -8.95
N GLY A 67 40.28 -18.71 -8.11
CA GLY A 67 39.81 -17.60 -7.29
C GLY A 67 39.23 -16.45 -8.10
N LEU A 68 39.82 -16.13 -9.27
CA LEU A 68 39.28 -15.14 -10.18
C LEU A 68 37.95 -15.57 -10.83
N ALA A 69 37.79 -16.84 -11.15
CA ALA A 69 36.58 -17.40 -11.75
C ALA A 69 35.36 -17.14 -10.85
N GLU A 70 35.42 -17.60 -9.61
CA GLU A 70 34.36 -17.40 -8.62
C GLU A 70 34.12 -15.93 -8.31
N THR A 71 35.19 -15.17 -8.07
CA THR A 71 35.08 -13.73 -7.77
C THR A 71 34.42 -12.98 -8.90
N THR A 72 34.71 -13.34 -10.16
CA THR A 72 34.11 -12.73 -11.35
C THR A 72 32.61 -13.09 -11.45
N ALA A 73 32.23 -14.33 -11.15
CA ALA A 73 30.83 -14.72 -11.14
C ALA A 73 30.02 -13.94 -10.10
N VAL A 74 30.53 -13.80 -8.89
CA VAL A 74 29.90 -12.99 -7.83
C VAL A 74 29.80 -11.52 -8.24
N LEU A 75 30.82 -10.95 -8.88
CA LEU A 75 30.80 -9.59 -9.43
C LEU A 75 29.77 -9.47 -10.55
N LEU A 76 29.70 -10.44 -11.49
CA LEU A 76 28.71 -10.46 -12.58
C LEU A 76 27.29 -10.47 -12.04
N SER A 77 27.00 -11.27 -11.01
CA SER A 77 25.69 -11.30 -10.36
C SER A 77 25.27 -9.90 -9.90
N TRP A 78 26.12 -9.21 -9.16
CA TRP A 78 25.86 -7.85 -8.69
C TRP A 78 25.79 -6.84 -9.83
N PHE A 79 26.71 -6.90 -10.80
CA PHE A 79 26.81 -5.94 -11.89
C PHE A 79 25.62 -6.03 -12.84
N LEU A 80 25.28 -7.23 -13.32
CA LEU A 80 24.16 -7.42 -14.25
C LEU A 80 22.83 -7.07 -13.63
N PHE A 81 22.53 -7.63 -12.46
CA PHE A 81 21.22 -7.43 -11.85
C PHE A 81 21.08 -6.05 -11.20
N TYR A 82 22.05 -5.61 -10.39
CA TYR A 82 21.91 -4.39 -9.59
C TYR A 82 22.31 -3.13 -10.37
N LYS A 83 23.43 -3.15 -11.13
CA LYS A 83 23.93 -1.96 -11.84
C LYS A 83 23.26 -1.78 -13.20
N ILE A 84 23.17 -2.81 -14.03
CA ILE A 84 22.59 -2.71 -15.37
C ILE A 84 21.07 -2.67 -15.31
N LEU A 85 20.44 -3.69 -14.70
CA LEU A 85 18.99 -3.81 -14.66
C LEU A 85 18.34 -2.97 -13.56
N LYS A 86 19.11 -2.39 -12.63
CA LYS A 86 18.63 -1.63 -11.46
C LYS A 86 17.64 -2.45 -10.63
N GLY A 87 17.87 -3.76 -10.59
CA GLY A 87 17.01 -4.71 -9.90
C GLY A 87 17.00 -4.52 -8.39
N LYS A 88 15.85 -4.79 -7.78
CA LYS A 88 15.65 -4.71 -6.32
C LYS A 88 15.97 -6.07 -5.70
N PHE A 89 17.12 -6.21 -5.05
CA PHE A 89 17.61 -7.51 -4.55
C PHE A 89 16.79 -8.12 -3.40
N TRP A 90 15.84 -7.37 -2.84
CA TRP A 90 14.85 -7.93 -1.90
C TRP A 90 13.62 -8.57 -2.60
N LEU A 91 13.64 -8.64 -3.93
CA LEU A 91 12.69 -9.34 -4.79
C LEU A 91 11.22 -8.99 -4.49
N PRO A 92 10.81 -7.72 -4.65
CA PRO A 92 9.49 -7.27 -4.24
C PRO A 92 8.35 -7.74 -5.15
N ASP A 93 8.64 -8.11 -6.39
CA ASP A 93 7.67 -8.44 -7.43
C ASP A 93 8.18 -9.51 -8.39
N THR A 94 7.29 -9.98 -9.28
CA THR A 94 7.59 -11.04 -10.26
C THR A 94 8.72 -10.64 -11.21
N ASN A 95 8.75 -9.40 -11.69
CA ASN A 95 9.75 -8.94 -12.64
C ASN A 95 11.16 -8.96 -12.02
N ASN A 96 11.32 -8.37 -10.81
CA ASN A 96 12.58 -8.41 -10.08
C ASN A 96 13.02 -9.85 -9.76
N THR A 97 12.08 -10.74 -9.45
CA THR A 97 12.40 -12.15 -9.18
C THR A 97 12.92 -12.87 -10.42
N ILE A 98 12.24 -12.74 -11.57
CA ILE A 98 12.67 -13.35 -12.84
C ILE A 98 14.02 -12.80 -13.30
N GLN A 99 14.19 -11.47 -13.25
CA GLN A 99 15.45 -10.83 -13.58
C GLN A 99 16.61 -11.30 -12.69
N PHE A 100 16.35 -11.45 -11.38
CA PHE A 100 17.36 -11.97 -10.46
C PHE A 100 17.70 -13.43 -10.76
N LEU A 101 16.71 -14.27 -10.99
CA LEU A 101 16.96 -15.67 -11.34
C LEU A 101 17.81 -15.80 -12.61
N ALA A 102 17.53 -15.00 -13.65
CA ALA A 102 18.28 -15.04 -14.89
C ALA A 102 19.69 -14.41 -14.77
N PHE A 103 19.75 -13.15 -14.33
CA PHE A 103 20.96 -12.32 -14.37
C PHE A 103 21.73 -12.26 -13.06
N GLY A 104 21.08 -12.58 -11.94
CA GLY A 104 21.72 -12.67 -10.63
C GLY A 104 22.19 -14.07 -10.26
N LEU A 105 21.65 -15.12 -10.88
CA LEU A 105 22.02 -16.51 -10.60
C LEU A 105 22.46 -17.26 -11.87
N VAL A 106 21.55 -17.51 -12.83
CA VAL A 106 21.81 -18.44 -13.93
C VAL A 106 23.04 -18.02 -14.76
N ILE A 107 23.10 -16.80 -15.25
CA ILE A 107 24.21 -16.33 -16.09
C ILE A 107 25.55 -16.32 -15.34
N PRO A 108 25.64 -15.78 -14.11
CA PRO A 108 26.89 -15.82 -13.34
C PRO A 108 27.39 -17.23 -13.04
N LEU A 109 26.50 -18.14 -12.61
CA LEU A 109 26.87 -19.53 -12.30
C LEU A 109 27.24 -20.32 -13.57
N LEU A 110 26.57 -20.07 -14.68
CA LEU A 110 26.94 -20.64 -15.97
C LEU A 110 28.36 -20.24 -16.38
N PHE A 111 28.74 -18.98 -16.19
CA PHE A 111 30.09 -18.49 -16.43
C PHE A 111 31.12 -19.17 -15.50
N GLU A 112 30.82 -19.25 -14.21
CA GLU A 112 31.70 -19.86 -13.20
C GLU A 112 31.98 -21.34 -13.50
N VAL A 113 30.92 -22.14 -13.64
CA VAL A 113 31.04 -23.57 -13.88
C VAL A 113 31.76 -23.84 -15.21
N THR A 114 31.43 -23.07 -16.28
CA THR A 114 32.13 -23.23 -17.56
C THR A 114 33.65 -23.06 -17.39
N LEU A 115 34.07 -22.01 -16.68
CA LEU A 115 35.48 -21.72 -16.49
C LEU A 115 36.14 -22.75 -15.59
N TRP A 116 35.47 -23.22 -14.54
CA TRP A 116 35.98 -24.27 -13.67
C TRP A 116 36.24 -25.59 -14.42
N GLU A 117 35.30 -26.03 -15.24
CA GLU A 117 35.45 -27.27 -15.98
C GLU A 117 36.64 -27.22 -16.97
N PHE A 118 36.81 -26.07 -17.64
CA PHE A 118 38.00 -25.87 -18.48
C PHE A 118 39.31 -25.90 -17.69
N LEU A 119 39.34 -25.31 -16.50
CA LEU A 119 40.51 -25.32 -15.63
C LEU A 119 40.83 -26.73 -15.09
N TYR A 120 39.81 -27.53 -14.77
CA TYR A 120 39.98 -28.92 -14.35
C TYR A 120 40.57 -29.80 -15.46
N ILE A 121 40.14 -29.60 -16.72
CA ILE A 121 40.75 -30.28 -17.87
C ILE A 121 42.20 -29.84 -18.03
N TYR A 122 42.48 -28.55 -17.92
CA TYR A 122 43.84 -28.02 -18.07
C TYR A 122 44.80 -28.50 -16.95
N ASP A 123 44.30 -28.65 -15.72
CA ASP A 123 45.07 -29.21 -14.59
C ASP A 123 45.26 -30.76 -14.70
N GLY A 124 44.65 -31.39 -15.70
CA GLY A 124 44.68 -32.85 -15.88
C GLY A 124 43.85 -33.64 -14.87
N LYS A 125 42.97 -32.93 -14.15
CA LYS A 125 42.11 -33.52 -13.12
C LYS A 125 40.84 -34.15 -13.68
N MET A 126 40.45 -33.75 -14.89
CA MET A 126 39.26 -34.24 -15.59
C MET A 126 39.61 -34.55 -17.06
N GLU A 127 39.05 -35.66 -17.57
CA GLU A 127 39.12 -35.98 -19.00
C GLU A 127 38.12 -35.14 -19.79
N SER A 128 38.51 -34.69 -20.99
CA SER A 128 37.66 -33.82 -21.84
C SER A 128 36.31 -34.46 -22.21
N ASP A 129 36.24 -35.77 -22.28
CA ASP A 129 35.03 -36.52 -22.63
C ASP A 129 33.94 -36.44 -21.55
N LEU A 130 34.35 -36.16 -20.31
CA LEU A 130 33.45 -36.01 -19.16
C LEU A 130 32.91 -34.58 -19.00
N PHE A 131 33.39 -33.61 -19.79
CA PHE A 131 33.03 -32.18 -19.66
C PHE A 131 31.52 -31.95 -19.51
N TRP A 132 30.72 -32.42 -20.45
CA TRP A 132 29.28 -32.14 -20.44
C TRP A 132 28.56 -32.84 -19.28
N THR A 133 29.00 -33.99 -18.86
CA THR A 133 28.40 -34.72 -17.74
C THR A 133 28.66 -33.98 -16.43
N GLN A 134 29.89 -33.55 -16.22
CA GLN A 134 30.32 -32.84 -15.01
C GLN A 134 29.70 -31.43 -14.99
N PHE A 135 29.85 -30.69 -16.09
CA PHE A 135 29.25 -29.35 -16.28
C PHE A 135 27.77 -29.31 -15.92
N ASN A 136 26.96 -30.20 -16.48
CA ASN A 136 25.52 -30.24 -16.18
C ASN A 136 25.26 -30.54 -14.71
N ARG A 137 26.01 -31.43 -14.09
CA ARG A 137 25.86 -31.78 -12.69
C ARG A 137 26.18 -30.58 -11.78
N ASP A 138 27.30 -29.93 -12.01
CA ASP A 138 27.80 -28.85 -11.17
C ASP A 138 26.95 -27.60 -11.35
N LEU A 139 26.56 -27.24 -12.56
CA LEU A 139 25.63 -26.14 -12.82
C LEU A 139 24.27 -26.33 -12.13
N LEU A 140 23.68 -27.51 -12.23
CA LEU A 140 22.39 -27.80 -11.61
C LEU A 140 22.47 -27.78 -10.09
N SER A 141 23.55 -28.30 -9.51
CA SER A 141 23.77 -28.28 -8.07
C SER A 141 23.91 -26.84 -7.52
N GLU A 142 24.68 -26.00 -8.21
CA GLU A 142 24.80 -24.56 -7.88
C GLU A 142 23.48 -23.81 -7.99
N LEU A 143 22.70 -24.08 -9.04
CA LEU A 143 21.37 -23.49 -9.20
C LEU A 143 20.40 -23.91 -8.09
N ILE A 144 20.44 -25.18 -7.67
CA ILE A 144 19.62 -25.66 -6.53
C ILE A 144 20.00 -24.91 -5.26
N VAL A 145 21.28 -24.73 -4.98
CA VAL A 145 21.78 -23.94 -3.86
C VAL A 145 21.31 -22.50 -3.98
N GLY A 146 21.40 -21.90 -5.16
CA GLY A 146 20.89 -20.56 -5.44
C GLY A 146 19.39 -20.41 -5.10
N PHE A 147 18.55 -21.33 -5.55
CA PHE A 147 17.10 -21.29 -5.29
C PHE A 147 16.75 -21.57 -3.83
N CYS A 148 17.52 -22.39 -3.13
CA CYS A 148 17.22 -22.82 -1.77
C CYS A 148 17.86 -21.96 -0.68
N PHE A 149 18.93 -21.21 -0.99
CA PHE A 149 19.64 -20.36 -0.02
C PHE A 149 19.71 -18.90 -0.43
N VAL A 150 20.15 -18.57 -1.67
CA VAL A 150 20.35 -17.17 -2.07
C VAL A 150 19.02 -16.44 -2.12
N VAL A 151 18.02 -16.98 -2.83
CA VAL A 151 16.71 -16.34 -2.99
C VAL A 151 16.00 -16.20 -1.64
N PRO A 152 15.89 -17.23 -0.79
CA PRO A 152 15.34 -17.09 0.56
C PRO A 152 16.11 -16.11 1.43
N ALA A 153 17.44 -16.12 1.42
CA ALA A 153 18.25 -15.21 2.22
C ALA A 153 17.99 -13.74 1.83
N LEU A 154 18.00 -13.43 0.55
CA LEU A 154 17.69 -12.09 0.06
C LEU A 154 16.26 -11.68 0.40
N PHE A 155 15.29 -12.56 0.29
CA PHE A 155 13.88 -12.24 0.57
C PHE A 155 13.60 -12.06 2.07
N PHE A 156 14.05 -13.00 2.92
CA PHE A 156 13.70 -12.99 4.35
C PHE A 156 14.65 -12.17 5.23
N LEU A 157 15.95 -12.19 4.92
CA LEU A 157 16.95 -11.56 5.78
C LEU A 157 17.21 -10.09 5.41
N THR A 158 17.07 -9.69 4.14
CA THR A 158 17.29 -8.30 3.73
C THR A 158 16.44 -7.28 4.53
N PRO A 159 15.14 -7.50 4.77
CA PRO A 159 14.35 -6.58 5.60
C PRO A 159 14.88 -6.44 7.04
N LYS A 160 15.37 -7.54 7.62
CA LYS A 160 15.97 -7.53 8.97
C LYS A 160 17.31 -6.82 8.98
N MET A 161 18.12 -6.98 7.93
CA MET A 161 19.40 -6.29 7.78
C MET A 161 19.20 -4.79 7.58
N SER A 162 18.18 -4.41 6.78
CA SER A 162 17.79 -3.01 6.59
C SER A 162 17.34 -2.35 7.90
N SER A 163 16.47 -2.99 8.68
CA SER A 163 15.97 -2.46 9.95
C SER A 163 17.06 -2.24 11.01
N LYS A 164 18.20 -2.95 10.89
CA LYS A 164 19.37 -2.80 11.75
C LYS A 164 20.47 -1.92 11.18
N ASN A 165 20.24 -1.28 10.04
CA ASN A 165 21.22 -0.46 9.30
C ASN A 165 22.51 -1.22 8.91
N TYR A 166 22.41 -2.52 8.63
CA TYR A 166 23.57 -3.33 8.21
C TYR A 166 23.79 -3.33 6.70
N LEU A 167 22.90 -2.71 5.92
CA LEU A 167 23.05 -2.59 4.47
C LEU A 167 23.86 -1.32 4.10
N ILE A 168 24.68 -1.42 3.05
CA ILE A 168 25.37 -0.24 2.49
C ILE A 168 24.36 0.75 1.89
N SER A 169 23.35 0.25 1.20
CA SER A 169 22.28 1.07 0.63
C SER A 169 21.01 0.89 1.45
N PRO A 170 20.56 1.90 2.21
CA PRO A 170 19.34 1.80 2.96
C PRO A 170 18.14 1.61 2.02
N ILE A 171 17.26 0.69 2.37
CA ILE A 171 16.01 0.40 1.65
C ILE A 171 14.84 0.86 2.50
N ALA A 172 13.77 1.30 1.85
CA ALA A 172 12.52 1.61 2.55
C ALA A 172 12.02 0.40 3.36
N PRO A 173 11.37 0.59 4.51
CA PRO A 173 10.86 -0.49 5.33
C PRO A 173 9.98 -1.44 4.52
N ILE A 174 10.38 -2.71 4.46
CA ILE A 174 9.64 -3.74 3.72
C ILE A 174 8.76 -4.50 4.71
N GLN A 175 7.45 -4.48 4.52
CA GLN A 175 6.54 -5.32 5.28
C GLN A 175 6.43 -6.69 4.60
N LEU A 176 6.99 -7.71 5.24
CA LEU A 176 6.76 -9.10 4.83
C LEU A 176 5.38 -9.54 5.33
N TYR A 177 4.42 -9.67 4.42
CA TYR A 177 3.08 -10.18 4.74
C TYR A 177 3.06 -11.72 4.82
N ILE A 178 3.78 -12.29 5.78
CA ILE A 178 3.64 -13.70 6.10
C ILE A 178 2.77 -13.80 7.36
N THR A 179 1.47 -14.02 7.18
CA THR A 179 0.59 -14.32 8.29
C THR A 179 0.72 -15.79 8.67
N VAL A 180 1.48 -16.07 9.71
CA VAL A 180 1.61 -17.43 10.25
C VAL A 180 0.33 -17.77 11.02
N LYS A 181 -0.61 -18.44 10.34
CA LYS A 181 -1.82 -18.97 11.00
C LYS A 181 -1.49 -20.32 11.66
N LYS A 182 -2.11 -20.66 12.79
CA LYS A 182 -1.95 -21.96 13.47
C LYS A 182 -2.11 -23.15 12.50
N LYS A 183 -3.06 -23.06 11.57
CA LYS A 183 -3.29 -24.07 10.53
C LYS A 183 -2.06 -24.31 9.64
N LEU A 184 -1.33 -23.26 9.27
CA LEU A 184 -0.11 -23.37 8.47
C LEU A 184 1.00 -24.12 9.23
N VAL A 185 1.16 -23.83 10.53
CA VAL A 185 2.15 -24.54 11.37
C VAL A 185 1.84 -26.03 11.43
N VAL A 186 0.58 -26.40 11.64
CA VAL A 186 0.14 -27.80 11.67
C VAL A 186 0.40 -28.49 10.32
N GLU A 187 0.06 -27.84 9.20
CA GLU A 187 0.31 -28.37 7.86
C GLU A 187 1.81 -28.57 7.60
N LEU A 188 2.66 -27.63 8.03
CA LEU A 188 4.12 -27.75 7.91
C LEU A 188 4.67 -28.94 8.74
N VAL A 189 4.20 -29.08 9.99
CA VAL A 189 4.63 -30.19 10.86
C VAL A 189 4.21 -31.53 10.28
N ILE A 190 2.97 -31.66 9.81
CA ILE A 190 2.48 -32.91 9.18
C ILE A 190 3.29 -33.21 7.92
N SER A 191 3.53 -32.22 7.06
CA SER A 191 4.35 -32.37 5.86
C SER A 191 5.77 -32.78 6.19
N PHE A 192 6.36 -32.20 7.24
CA PHE A 192 7.69 -32.54 7.72
C PHE A 192 7.76 -34.03 8.11
N VAL A 193 6.87 -34.47 8.97
CA VAL A 193 6.83 -35.87 9.43
C VAL A 193 6.61 -36.81 8.26
N LEU A 194 5.66 -36.51 7.37
CA LEU A 194 5.36 -37.37 6.21
C LEU A 194 6.55 -37.46 5.25
N LEU A 195 7.14 -36.33 4.86
CA LEU A 195 8.26 -36.32 3.92
C LEU A 195 9.50 -37.01 4.51
N THR A 196 9.79 -36.77 5.80
CA THR A 196 10.89 -37.48 6.49
C THR A 196 10.65 -39.00 6.51
N ALA A 197 9.43 -39.45 6.79
CA ALA A 197 9.10 -40.88 6.73
C ALA A 197 9.25 -41.45 5.31
N LEU A 198 8.85 -40.70 4.29
CA LEU A 198 8.99 -41.10 2.89
C LEU A 198 10.44 -41.19 2.43
N THR A 199 11.37 -40.42 3.01
CA THR A 199 12.82 -40.52 2.72
C THR A 199 13.39 -41.92 2.99
N PHE A 200 12.81 -42.62 3.96
CA PHE A 200 13.25 -43.98 4.32
C PHE A 200 12.58 -45.11 3.53
N THR A 201 11.51 -44.80 2.81
CA THR A 201 10.65 -45.82 2.17
C THR A 201 10.67 -45.77 0.64
N LEU A 202 10.91 -44.60 0.06
CA LEU A 202 10.90 -44.40 -1.39
C LEU A 202 12.30 -44.34 -1.97
N THR A 203 12.45 -44.85 -3.20
CA THR A 203 13.66 -44.61 -3.98
C THR A 203 13.75 -43.10 -4.30
N PHE A 204 14.97 -42.59 -4.35
CA PHE A 204 15.21 -41.16 -4.58
C PHE A 204 14.58 -40.64 -5.90
N GLU A 205 14.50 -41.50 -6.91
CA GLU A 205 13.95 -41.16 -8.22
C GLU A 205 12.46 -40.69 -8.18
N PHE A 206 11.67 -41.23 -7.24
CA PHE A 206 10.27 -40.80 -7.04
C PHE A 206 10.14 -39.75 -5.96
N PHE A 207 11.05 -39.74 -5.01
CA PHE A 207 10.99 -38.86 -3.85
C PHE A 207 11.11 -37.37 -4.24
N TRP A 208 12.03 -37.01 -5.16
CA TRP A 208 12.20 -35.61 -5.60
C TRP A 208 10.95 -35.04 -6.28
N LEU A 209 10.21 -35.88 -7.02
CA LEU A 209 8.97 -35.45 -7.67
C LEU A 209 7.91 -35.10 -6.64
N LEU A 210 7.68 -35.95 -5.65
CA LEU A 210 6.74 -35.71 -4.57
C LEU A 210 7.11 -34.46 -3.78
N THR A 211 8.35 -34.30 -3.41
CA THR A 211 8.82 -33.15 -2.65
C THR A 211 8.66 -31.85 -3.43
N GLY A 212 8.97 -31.86 -4.73
CA GLY A 212 8.74 -30.70 -5.61
C GLY A 212 7.27 -30.31 -5.72
N LEU A 213 6.35 -31.29 -5.79
CA LEU A 213 4.91 -31.03 -5.76
C LEU A 213 4.45 -30.39 -4.44
N PHE A 214 5.07 -30.75 -3.30
CA PHE A 214 4.81 -30.07 -2.03
C PHE A 214 5.23 -28.59 -2.06
N SER A 215 6.40 -28.28 -2.60
CA SER A 215 6.82 -26.88 -2.76
C SER A 215 5.86 -26.10 -3.63
N LEU A 216 5.41 -26.68 -4.72
CA LEU A 216 4.41 -26.08 -5.62
C LEU A 216 3.06 -25.89 -4.92
N TYR A 217 2.60 -26.84 -4.11
CA TYR A 217 1.39 -26.72 -3.31
C TYR A 217 1.47 -25.51 -2.35
N TYR A 218 2.57 -25.34 -1.63
CA TYR A 218 2.78 -24.18 -0.75
C TYR A 218 2.88 -22.87 -1.53
N ALA A 219 3.49 -22.89 -2.71
CA ALA A 219 3.55 -21.76 -3.61
C ALA A 219 2.14 -21.25 -4.01
N ILE A 220 1.29 -22.16 -4.48
CA ILE A 220 -0.06 -21.84 -4.93
C ILE A 220 -0.93 -21.37 -3.75
N ARG A 221 -0.87 -22.07 -2.63
CA ARG A 221 -1.76 -21.79 -1.49
C ARG A 221 -1.36 -20.56 -0.69
N TYR A 222 -0.07 -20.39 -0.44
CA TYR A 222 0.43 -19.36 0.48
C TYR A 222 1.28 -18.27 -0.20
N GLY A 223 1.80 -18.51 -1.39
CA GLY A 223 2.56 -17.56 -2.18
C GLY A 223 4.08 -17.70 -1.99
N PHE A 224 4.82 -16.64 -2.38
CA PHE A 224 6.26 -16.67 -2.57
C PHE A 224 7.06 -17.07 -1.33
N GLY A 225 6.81 -16.43 -0.18
CA GLY A 225 7.57 -16.77 1.03
C GLY A 225 7.46 -18.24 1.43
N MET A 226 6.28 -18.84 1.26
CA MET A 226 6.09 -20.26 1.58
C MET A 226 6.68 -21.19 0.52
N ALA A 227 6.70 -20.78 -0.75
CA ALA A 227 7.42 -21.50 -1.79
C ALA A 227 8.93 -21.58 -1.46
N LEU A 228 9.53 -20.47 -1.04
CA LEU A 228 10.93 -20.41 -0.66
C LEU A 228 11.24 -21.28 0.57
N ILE A 229 10.41 -21.21 1.60
CA ILE A 229 10.53 -22.09 2.78
C ILE A 229 10.42 -23.57 2.36
N GLY A 230 9.45 -23.88 1.48
CA GLY A 230 9.28 -25.22 0.93
C GLY A 230 10.51 -25.70 0.19
N ASN A 231 11.08 -24.90 -0.70
CA ASN A 231 12.29 -25.23 -1.45
C ASN A 231 13.48 -25.52 -0.52
N THR A 232 13.75 -24.61 0.45
CA THR A 232 14.84 -24.79 1.42
C THR A 232 14.64 -26.04 2.26
N TYR A 233 13.42 -26.28 2.72
CA TYR A 233 13.06 -27.45 3.52
C TYR A 233 13.26 -28.77 2.74
N ILE A 234 12.77 -28.82 1.49
CA ILE A 234 12.90 -29.99 0.62
C ILE A 234 14.36 -30.24 0.31
N PHE A 235 15.13 -29.20 0.01
CA PHE A 235 16.57 -29.34 -0.19
C PHE A 235 17.25 -29.99 1.03
N PHE A 236 16.92 -29.52 2.24
CA PHE A 236 17.48 -30.11 3.47
C PHE A 236 17.15 -31.58 3.60
N ILE A 237 15.89 -32.00 3.42
CA ILE A 237 15.46 -33.38 3.57
C ILE A 237 16.03 -34.28 2.45
N SER A 238 16.00 -33.78 1.20
CA SER A 238 16.35 -34.62 0.05
C SER A 238 17.86 -34.78 -0.16
N TYR A 239 18.63 -33.75 0.14
CA TYR A 239 20.04 -33.69 -0.23
C TYR A 239 20.99 -33.62 0.96
N LEU A 240 20.61 -32.99 2.07
CA LEU A 240 21.48 -32.82 3.23
C LEU A 240 21.25 -33.87 4.31
N LEU A 241 20.01 -34.23 4.59
CA LEU A 241 19.68 -35.18 5.66
C LEU A 241 20.16 -36.61 5.38
N PRO A 242 20.00 -37.20 4.18
CA PRO A 242 20.44 -38.57 3.90
C PRO A 242 21.94 -38.82 4.11
N PRO A 243 22.87 -38.00 3.55
CA PRO A 243 24.30 -38.17 3.83
C PRO A 243 24.63 -38.08 5.31
N LEU A 244 24.03 -37.12 6.00
CA LEU A 244 24.27 -36.91 7.44
C LEU A 244 23.84 -38.12 8.28
N ILE A 245 22.69 -38.71 7.98
CA ILE A 245 22.19 -39.91 8.68
C ILE A 245 23.08 -41.11 8.36
N ASN A 246 23.48 -41.29 7.10
CA ASN A 246 24.38 -42.36 6.70
C ASN A 246 25.72 -42.29 7.46
N ASP A 247 26.26 -41.07 7.62
CA ASP A 247 27.55 -40.84 8.28
C ASP A 247 27.47 -41.07 9.80
N ILE A 248 26.37 -40.57 10.44
CA ILE A 248 26.22 -40.70 11.90
C ILE A 248 25.79 -42.09 12.33
N PHE A 249 24.87 -42.72 11.61
CA PHE A 249 24.24 -43.99 12.03
C PHE A 249 24.69 -45.22 11.23
N GLY A 250 25.51 -45.02 10.21
CA GLY A 250 25.94 -46.12 9.32
C GLY A 250 24.78 -46.69 8.47
N TRP A 251 23.70 -45.94 8.29
CA TRP A 251 22.57 -46.38 7.46
C TRP A 251 22.90 -46.22 5.97
N GLN A 252 22.26 -47.00 5.13
CA GLN A 252 22.42 -46.90 3.68
C GLN A 252 21.15 -46.30 3.06
N ILE A 253 20.88 -45.04 3.32
CA ILE A 253 19.79 -44.34 2.65
C ILE A 253 20.22 -44.10 1.20
N PRO A 254 19.43 -44.52 0.20
CA PRO A 254 19.76 -44.32 -1.20
C PRO A 254 19.93 -42.83 -1.54
N GLN A 255 21.04 -42.51 -2.17
CA GLN A 255 21.30 -41.17 -2.71
C GLN A 255 21.33 -41.27 -4.23
N SER A 256 20.77 -40.29 -4.93
CA SER A 256 20.90 -40.23 -6.38
C SER A 256 21.82 -39.07 -6.78
N ASN A 257 22.81 -39.41 -7.56
CA ASN A 257 23.68 -38.46 -8.24
C ASN A 257 23.30 -38.30 -9.72
N SER A 258 22.13 -38.76 -10.11
CA SER A 258 21.66 -38.66 -11.49
C SER A 258 21.41 -37.20 -11.87
N THR A 259 22.00 -36.75 -12.99
CA THR A 259 21.80 -35.45 -13.57
C THR A 259 20.30 -35.15 -13.81
N ASN A 260 19.51 -36.19 -14.14
CA ASN A 260 18.08 -36.06 -14.35
C ASN A 260 17.32 -35.67 -13.08
N THR A 261 17.72 -36.17 -11.91
CA THR A 261 17.09 -35.81 -10.63
C THR A 261 17.44 -34.39 -10.21
N PHE A 262 18.67 -33.94 -10.45
CA PHE A 262 19.06 -32.55 -10.23
C PHE A 262 18.28 -31.60 -11.14
N LEU A 263 18.17 -31.94 -12.45
CA LEU A 263 17.38 -31.14 -13.41
C LEU A 263 15.92 -31.05 -12.98
N GLY A 264 15.31 -32.18 -12.59
CA GLY A 264 13.92 -32.20 -12.14
C GLY A 264 13.69 -31.36 -10.90
N SER A 265 14.54 -31.46 -9.89
CA SER A 265 14.49 -30.67 -8.67
C SER A 265 14.66 -29.17 -8.96
N CYS A 266 15.65 -28.83 -9.79
CA CYS A 266 15.93 -27.45 -10.20
C CYS A 266 14.70 -26.81 -10.87
N LEU A 267 14.07 -27.51 -11.83
CA LEU A 267 12.87 -27.04 -12.51
C LEU A 267 11.70 -26.87 -11.54
N LEU A 268 11.47 -27.82 -10.63
CA LEU A 268 10.38 -27.72 -9.66
C LEU A 268 10.59 -26.58 -8.67
N PHE A 269 11.80 -26.36 -8.18
CA PHE A 269 12.11 -25.22 -7.30
C PHE A 269 11.95 -23.89 -8.01
N LEU A 270 12.36 -23.80 -9.27
CA LEU A 270 12.16 -22.64 -10.12
C LEU A 270 10.67 -22.35 -10.33
N PHE A 271 9.90 -23.38 -10.73
CA PHE A 271 8.45 -23.24 -10.92
C PHE A 271 7.73 -22.85 -9.63
N ALA A 272 8.09 -23.45 -8.49
CA ALA A 272 7.52 -23.10 -7.20
C ALA A 272 7.81 -21.63 -6.83
N ALA A 273 9.06 -21.17 -7.02
CA ALA A 273 9.45 -19.79 -6.74
C ALA A 273 8.68 -18.79 -7.63
N ILE A 274 8.65 -19.01 -8.95
CA ILE A 274 7.95 -18.14 -9.89
C ILE A 274 6.43 -18.15 -9.63
N THR A 275 5.83 -19.34 -9.51
CA THR A 275 4.39 -19.46 -9.23
C THR A 275 4.02 -18.80 -7.91
N GLY A 276 4.81 -19.05 -6.85
CA GLY A 276 4.60 -18.43 -5.56
C GLY A 276 4.67 -16.91 -5.61
N ARG A 277 5.59 -16.36 -6.43
CA ARG A 277 5.72 -14.91 -6.62
C ARG A 277 4.51 -14.33 -7.34
N VAL A 278 4.11 -14.92 -8.47
CA VAL A 278 2.92 -14.51 -9.23
C VAL A 278 1.66 -14.54 -8.35
N ILE A 279 1.47 -15.60 -7.58
CA ILE A 279 0.33 -15.71 -6.64
C ILE A 279 0.37 -14.62 -5.57
N SER A 280 1.55 -14.26 -5.06
CA SER A 280 1.69 -13.18 -4.08
C SER A 280 1.31 -11.83 -4.68
N ASP A 281 1.77 -11.52 -5.90
CA ASP A 281 1.44 -10.29 -6.61
C ASP A 281 -0.06 -10.20 -6.92
N LEU A 282 -0.67 -11.30 -7.39
CA LEU A 282 -2.12 -11.37 -7.61
C LEU A 282 -2.93 -11.13 -6.34
N LYS A 283 -2.49 -11.65 -5.17
CA LYS A 283 -3.15 -11.39 -3.88
C LYS A 283 -3.09 -9.92 -3.49
N ILE A 284 -1.97 -9.25 -3.72
CA ILE A 284 -1.79 -7.81 -3.45
C ILE A 284 -2.73 -6.99 -4.34
N ILE A 285 -2.69 -7.23 -5.67
CA ILE A 285 -3.53 -6.55 -6.65
C ILE A 285 -5.02 -6.76 -6.34
N ARG A 286 -5.42 -8.01 -6.03
CA ARG A 286 -6.82 -8.31 -5.67
C ARG A 286 -7.28 -7.52 -4.45
N LYS A 287 -6.42 -7.39 -3.42
CA LYS A 287 -6.74 -6.61 -2.22
C LYS A 287 -6.94 -5.13 -2.54
N GLN A 288 -6.08 -4.57 -3.39
CA GLN A 288 -6.19 -3.17 -3.84
C GLN A 288 -7.47 -2.94 -4.64
N LEU A 289 -7.76 -3.80 -5.63
CA LEU A 289 -8.99 -3.73 -6.43
C LEU A 289 -10.25 -3.87 -5.58
N PHE A 290 -10.23 -4.73 -4.57
CA PHE A 290 -11.36 -4.88 -3.66
C PHE A 290 -11.60 -3.60 -2.85
N GLY A 291 -10.54 -2.95 -2.34
CA GLY A 291 -10.65 -1.67 -1.65
C GLY A 291 -11.23 -0.57 -2.56
N GLN A 292 -10.69 -0.43 -3.76
CA GLN A 292 -11.19 0.55 -4.76
C GLN A 292 -12.65 0.29 -5.16
N ASN A 293 -13.05 -0.99 -5.26
CA ASN A 293 -14.43 -1.36 -5.61
C ASN A 293 -15.43 -0.96 -4.52
N ILE A 294 -15.03 -1.11 -3.22
CA ILE A 294 -15.84 -0.64 -2.10
C ILE A 294 -16.00 0.88 -2.16
N GLU A 295 -14.91 1.62 -2.28
CA GLU A 295 -14.92 3.09 -2.37
C GLU A 295 -15.77 3.59 -3.54
N LEU A 296 -15.61 2.97 -4.72
CA LEU A 296 -16.41 3.30 -5.91
C LEU A 296 -17.90 3.05 -5.67
N LYS A 297 -18.25 1.93 -5.02
CA LYS A 297 -19.63 1.60 -4.70
C LYS A 297 -20.26 2.60 -3.73
N GLU A 298 -19.52 3.02 -2.70
CA GLU A 298 -19.96 4.03 -1.73
C GLU A 298 -20.20 5.38 -2.44
N THR A 299 -19.24 5.81 -3.27
CA THR A 299 -19.36 7.04 -4.06
C THR A 299 -20.55 7.01 -5.02
N ASN A 300 -20.80 5.86 -5.67
CA ASN A 300 -21.93 5.72 -6.58
C ASN A 300 -23.27 5.76 -5.83
N GLN A 301 -23.36 5.13 -4.66
CA GLN A 301 -24.56 5.21 -3.81
C GLN A 301 -24.83 6.64 -3.31
N GLU A 302 -23.78 7.41 -3.01
CA GLU A 302 -23.89 8.81 -2.64
C GLU A 302 -24.42 9.64 -3.82
N LEU A 303 -23.89 9.41 -5.02
CA LEU A 303 -24.35 10.06 -6.26
C LEU A 303 -25.82 9.75 -6.55
N ASP A 304 -26.26 8.49 -6.41
CA ASP A 304 -27.66 8.10 -6.63
C ASP A 304 -28.59 8.81 -5.66
N ARG A 305 -28.24 8.90 -4.38
CA ARG A 305 -28.99 9.66 -3.37
C ARG A 305 -29.07 11.14 -3.73
N PHE A 306 -27.96 11.72 -4.17
CA PHE A 306 -27.90 13.10 -4.59
C PHE A 306 -28.85 13.37 -5.76
N VAL A 307 -28.75 12.58 -6.85
CA VAL A 307 -29.60 12.74 -8.03
C VAL A 307 -31.07 12.59 -7.69
N TYR A 308 -31.43 11.60 -6.86
CA TYR A 308 -32.80 11.38 -6.42
C TYR A 308 -33.34 12.60 -5.63
N SER A 309 -32.59 13.08 -4.63
CA SER A 309 -33.03 14.20 -3.79
C SER A 309 -33.12 15.50 -4.56
N VAL A 310 -32.14 15.79 -5.44
CA VAL A 310 -32.19 16.98 -6.32
C VAL A 310 -33.42 16.94 -7.22
N SER A 311 -33.72 15.79 -7.81
CA SER A 311 -34.90 15.64 -8.69
C SER A 311 -36.21 15.81 -7.94
N HIS A 312 -36.29 15.30 -6.71
CA HIS A 312 -37.45 15.45 -5.84
C HIS A 312 -37.69 16.92 -5.45
N ASP A 313 -36.64 17.62 -4.98
CA ASP A 313 -36.75 18.98 -4.44
C ASP A 313 -36.90 20.04 -5.54
N LEU A 314 -36.48 19.76 -6.79
CA LEU A 314 -36.83 20.57 -7.97
C LEU A 314 -38.27 20.34 -8.42
N SER A 315 -38.78 19.13 -8.32
CA SER A 315 -40.15 18.81 -8.79
C SER A 315 -41.26 19.43 -7.94
N ALA A 316 -41.04 19.58 -6.61
CA ALA A 316 -42.04 20.10 -5.70
C ALA A 316 -42.45 21.55 -5.99
N PRO A 317 -41.53 22.55 -6.07
CA PRO A 317 -41.88 23.93 -6.41
C PRO A 317 -42.43 24.09 -7.83
N LEU A 318 -41.91 23.32 -8.80
CA LEU A 318 -42.44 23.30 -10.17
C LEU A 318 -43.91 22.86 -10.24
N LYS A 319 -44.28 21.78 -9.53
CA LYS A 319 -45.66 21.34 -9.44
C LYS A 319 -46.55 22.37 -8.74
N SER A 320 -46.03 23.07 -7.71
CA SER A 320 -46.74 24.14 -7.04
C SER A 320 -47.03 25.30 -7.99
N ILE A 321 -46.02 25.75 -8.76
CA ILE A 321 -46.16 26.81 -9.77
C ILE A 321 -47.22 26.41 -10.82
N LEU A 322 -47.12 25.21 -11.39
CA LEU A 322 -48.08 24.72 -12.38
C LEU A 322 -49.50 24.62 -11.81
N GLY A 323 -49.65 24.17 -10.57
CA GLY A 323 -50.94 24.14 -9.88
C GLY A 323 -51.55 25.52 -9.72
N LEU A 324 -50.77 26.50 -9.25
CA LEU A 324 -51.20 27.89 -9.08
C LEU A 324 -51.57 28.57 -10.43
N VAL A 325 -50.78 28.30 -11.48
CA VAL A 325 -51.10 28.79 -12.84
C VAL A 325 -52.40 28.18 -13.35
N ASN A 326 -52.67 26.89 -13.13
CA ASN A 326 -53.91 26.28 -13.54
C ASN A 326 -55.12 26.81 -12.76
N ILE A 327 -54.97 27.03 -11.43
CA ILE A 327 -56.02 27.62 -10.61
C ILE A 327 -56.30 29.06 -11.04
N SER A 328 -55.27 29.87 -11.34
CA SER A 328 -55.44 31.26 -11.80
C SER A 328 -56.18 31.37 -13.13
N LYS A 329 -56.09 30.36 -14.01
CA LYS A 329 -56.85 30.30 -15.27
C LYS A 329 -58.32 30.03 -15.08
N LEU A 330 -58.71 29.40 -13.98
CA LEU A 330 -60.09 29.03 -13.66
C LEU A 330 -60.82 30.05 -12.76
N ASN A 331 -60.07 30.90 -12.06
CA ASN A 331 -60.61 31.88 -11.13
C ASN A 331 -60.52 33.30 -11.74
N SER A 332 -61.64 34.01 -11.81
CA SER A 332 -61.74 35.37 -12.40
C SER A 332 -61.64 36.50 -11.38
N ASN A 333 -61.36 36.16 -10.08
CA ASN A 333 -61.29 37.20 -9.03
C ASN A 333 -59.88 37.87 -9.03
N PRO A 334 -59.78 39.20 -9.24
CA PRO A 334 -58.51 39.93 -9.30
C PRO A 334 -57.67 39.88 -8.00
N GLU A 335 -58.30 39.80 -6.83
CA GLU A 335 -57.59 39.74 -5.54
C GLU A 335 -56.91 38.39 -5.33
N ASP A 336 -57.57 37.33 -5.75
CA ASP A 336 -56.99 35.99 -5.70
C ASP A 336 -55.81 35.82 -6.64
N HIS A 337 -55.83 36.49 -7.80
CA HIS A 337 -54.70 36.51 -8.73
C HIS A 337 -53.43 37.09 -8.11
N LYS A 338 -53.55 38.16 -7.34
CA LYS A 338 -52.42 38.77 -6.63
C LYS A 338 -51.80 37.78 -5.63
N LEU A 339 -52.64 37.04 -4.90
CA LEU A 339 -52.18 35.99 -3.98
C LEU A 339 -51.45 34.86 -4.71
N TYR A 340 -52.00 34.41 -5.87
CA TYR A 340 -51.37 33.33 -6.68
C TYR A 340 -50.03 33.80 -7.25
N PHE A 341 -49.90 34.97 -7.78
CA PHE A 341 -48.63 35.50 -8.28
C PHE A 341 -47.58 35.64 -7.18
N ASN A 342 -47.92 36.11 -5.99
CA ASN A 342 -46.99 36.16 -4.86
C ASN A 342 -46.50 34.75 -4.44
N LYS A 343 -47.39 33.74 -4.48
CA LYS A 343 -47.01 32.35 -4.18
C LYS A 343 -46.14 31.73 -5.29
N ILE A 344 -46.40 32.06 -6.56
CA ILE A 344 -45.56 31.65 -7.69
C ILE A 344 -44.17 32.26 -7.55
N GLU A 345 -44.09 33.59 -7.31
CA GLU A 345 -42.83 34.30 -7.08
C GLU A 345 -42.00 33.66 -5.93
N THR A 346 -42.64 33.39 -4.79
CA THR A 346 -42.00 32.70 -3.67
C THR A 346 -41.48 31.32 -4.07
N SER A 347 -42.19 30.59 -4.92
CA SER A 347 -41.78 29.27 -5.37
C SER A 347 -40.60 29.32 -6.37
N VAL A 348 -40.56 30.38 -7.22
CA VAL A 348 -39.44 30.64 -8.15
C VAL A 348 -38.17 31.01 -7.37
N ILE A 349 -38.27 31.89 -6.37
CA ILE A 349 -37.15 32.30 -5.52
C ILE A 349 -36.55 31.06 -4.81
N LYS A 350 -37.39 30.21 -4.23
CA LYS A 350 -36.94 28.95 -3.60
C LYS A 350 -36.21 28.01 -4.57
N LEU A 351 -36.69 27.96 -5.83
CA LEU A 351 -36.06 27.14 -6.86
C LEU A 351 -34.68 27.69 -7.23
N ASP A 352 -34.54 29.01 -7.38
CA ASP A 352 -33.29 29.70 -7.69
C ASP A 352 -32.24 29.49 -6.55
N GLU A 353 -32.68 29.64 -5.29
CA GLU A 353 -31.85 29.38 -4.12
C GLU A 353 -31.34 27.93 -4.14
N PHE A 354 -32.20 26.94 -4.40
CA PHE A 354 -31.81 25.53 -4.46
C PHE A 354 -30.83 25.24 -5.61
N ILE A 355 -31.05 25.82 -6.78
CA ILE A 355 -30.11 25.70 -7.91
C ILE A 355 -28.73 26.25 -7.54
N LYS A 356 -28.67 27.40 -6.85
CA LYS A 356 -27.40 27.96 -6.36
C LYS A 356 -26.68 27.00 -5.41
N GLU A 357 -27.39 26.40 -4.45
CA GLU A 357 -26.83 25.42 -3.54
C GLU A 357 -26.26 24.18 -4.28
N VAL A 358 -26.97 23.67 -5.30
CA VAL A 358 -26.50 22.57 -6.14
C VAL A 358 -25.24 22.95 -6.93
N LEU A 359 -25.18 24.16 -7.46
CA LEU A 359 -24.00 24.68 -8.18
C LEU A 359 -22.80 24.83 -7.23
N ASP A 360 -23.02 25.35 -6.02
CA ASP A 360 -21.96 25.49 -5.02
C ASP A 360 -21.40 24.12 -4.59
N TYR A 361 -22.24 23.10 -4.42
CA TYR A 361 -21.82 21.73 -4.21
C TYR A 361 -20.96 21.20 -5.37
N SER A 362 -21.43 21.39 -6.62
CA SER A 362 -20.70 20.94 -7.82
C SER A 362 -19.34 21.64 -7.95
N ARG A 363 -19.29 22.95 -7.69
CA ARG A 363 -18.05 23.74 -7.71
C ARG A 363 -17.08 23.28 -6.63
N ASN A 364 -17.56 23.09 -5.41
CA ASN A 364 -16.72 22.60 -4.31
C ASN A 364 -16.08 21.23 -4.61
N LYS A 365 -16.79 20.34 -5.34
CA LYS A 365 -16.22 19.02 -5.76
C LYS A 365 -15.13 19.13 -6.82
N ARG A 366 -15.21 20.08 -7.76
CA ARG A 366 -14.35 20.14 -8.96
C ARG A 366 -13.15 21.06 -8.84
N LEU A 367 -13.23 22.11 -8.05
CA LEU A 367 -12.16 23.10 -7.96
C LEU A 367 -10.96 22.53 -7.21
N GLU A 368 -9.77 22.69 -7.79
CA GLU A 368 -8.53 22.48 -7.06
C GLU A 368 -8.38 23.54 -5.96
N SER A 369 -7.77 23.16 -4.83
CA SER A 369 -7.57 24.06 -3.71
C SER A 369 -6.52 25.12 -4.06
N THR A 370 -6.89 26.39 -4.00
CA THR A 370 -5.98 27.53 -4.19
C THR A 370 -5.69 28.20 -2.86
N LEU A 371 -4.41 28.19 -2.46
CA LEU A 371 -3.99 28.83 -1.21
C LEU A 371 -3.69 30.31 -1.44
N GLU A 372 -4.44 31.19 -0.79
CA GLU A 372 -4.21 32.64 -0.79
C GLU A 372 -4.22 33.20 0.63
N GLN A 373 -3.61 34.36 0.81
CA GLN A 373 -3.64 35.10 2.07
C GLN A 373 -4.75 36.15 1.99
N PHE A 374 -5.63 36.17 2.98
CA PHE A 374 -6.76 37.11 3.03
C PHE A 374 -7.11 37.50 4.47
N GLY A 375 -7.76 38.67 4.61
CA GLY A 375 -8.28 39.17 5.87
C GLY A 375 -9.59 38.47 6.23
N LEU A 376 -9.70 37.94 7.45
CA LEU A 376 -10.92 37.30 7.94
C LEU A 376 -12.03 38.32 8.18
N ASN A 377 -11.68 39.49 8.72
CA ASN A 377 -12.62 40.57 8.96
C ASN A 377 -13.27 41.08 7.67
N GLU A 378 -12.44 41.25 6.61
CA GLU A 378 -12.89 41.68 5.29
C GLU A 378 -13.84 40.68 4.67
N LEU A 379 -13.50 39.37 4.78
CA LEU A 379 -14.32 38.29 4.27
C LEU A 379 -15.66 38.17 5.00
N CYS A 380 -15.67 38.29 6.34
CA CYS A 380 -16.91 38.30 7.13
C CYS A 380 -17.80 39.53 6.77
N ALA A 381 -17.20 40.71 6.62
CA ALA A 381 -17.92 41.91 6.23
C ALA A 381 -18.53 41.77 4.81
N GLU A 382 -17.79 41.21 3.85
CA GLU A 382 -18.28 40.93 2.49
C GLU A 382 -19.52 40.00 2.51
N ILE A 383 -19.43 38.90 3.31
CA ILE A 383 -20.53 37.95 3.43
C ILE A 383 -21.75 38.62 4.09
N LEU A 384 -21.57 39.32 5.21
CA LEU A 384 -22.65 39.97 5.94
C LEU A 384 -23.35 41.05 5.09
N GLU A 385 -22.59 41.79 4.26
CA GLU A 385 -23.16 42.76 3.32
C GLU A 385 -24.10 42.07 2.32
N SER A 386 -23.71 40.89 1.80
CA SER A 386 -24.57 40.14 0.89
C SER A 386 -25.84 39.57 1.55
N LEU A 387 -25.82 39.38 2.88
CA LEU A 387 -26.91 38.79 3.65
C LEU A 387 -27.88 39.86 4.21
N LYS A 388 -27.61 41.18 4.08
CA LYS A 388 -28.45 42.25 4.58
C LYS A 388 -29.90 42.25 4.07
N HIS A 389 -30.10 41.65 2.89
CA HIS A 389 -31.44 41.58 2.26
C HIS A 389 -32.24 40.35 2.71
N MET A 390 -31.67 39.49 3.57
CA MET A 390 -32.40 38.34 4.11
C MET A 390 -33.48 38.79 5.11
N GLU A 391 -34.60 38.09 5.06
CA GLU A 391 -35.70 38.28 6.00
C GLU A 391 -35.21 38.08 7.46
N GLY A 392 -35.46 39.03 8.32
CA GLY A 392 -35.07 38.98 9.73
C GLY A 392 -33.68 39.55 10.06
N TYR A 393 -32.81 39.81 9.08
CA TYR A 393 -31.45 40.33 9.32
C TYR A 393 -31.44 41.67 10.06
N GLN A 394 -32.38 42.56 9.75
CA GLN A 394 -32.43 43.91 10.34
C GLN A 394 -32.65 43.93 11.86
N ASN A 395 -33.14 42.85 12.44
CA ASN A 395 -33.43 42.72 13.87
C ASN A 395 -32.33 41.97 14.63
N ILE A 396 -31.18 41.69 13.98
CA ILE A 396 -30.08 40.92 14.56
C ILE A 396 -28.91 41.86 14.83
N ASP A 397 -28.43 41.86 16.06
CA ASP A 397 -27.15 42.49 16.41
C ASP A 397 -25.97 41.59 16.03
N VAL A 398 -25.09 42.08 15.15
CA VAL A 398 -23.94 41.31 14.65
C VAL A 398 -22.65 41.88 15.23
N ASP A 399 -21.98 41.07 16.07
CA ASP A 399 -20.76 41.45 16.76
C ASP A 399 -19.55 40.76 16.13
N LEU A 400 -18.58 41.54 15.63
CA LEU A 400 -17.31 41.15 15.05
C LEU A 400 -16.09 41.54 15.91
N SER A 401 -16.32 42.09 17.12
CA SER A 401 -15.26 42.68 17.95
C SER A 401 -14.18 41.72 18.38
N ASP A 402 -14.49 40.44 18.48
CA ASP A 402 -13.58 39.37 18.95
C ASP A 402 -12.83 38.64 17.80
N LEU A 403 -12.80 39.23 16.60
CA LEU A 403 -11.99 38.69 15.49
C LEU A 403 -10.51 39.06 15.67
N SER A 404 -9.80 38.28 16.53
CA SER A 404 -8.39 38.53 16.86
C SER A 404 -7.41 38.12 15.74
N THR A 405 -7.83 37.24 14.84
CA THR A 405 -7.00 36.77 13.72
C THR A 405 -7.28 37.62 12.48
N SER A 406 -6.38 38.53 12.18
CA SER A 406 -6.57 39.46 11.07
C SER A 406 -6.33 38.86 9.69
N GLN A 407 -5.37 37.91 9.58
CA GLN A 407 -4.99 37.29 8.29
C GLN A 407 -4.82 35.81 8.43
N ILE A 408 -5.32 35.05 7.44
CA ILE A 408 -5.19 33.59 7.33
C ILE A 408 -4.73 33.23 5.92
N ARG A 409 -3.97 32.13 5.79
CA ARG A 409 -3.59 31.56 4.50
C ARG A 409 -4.33 30.23 4.30
N SER A 410 -5.34 30.26 3.46
CA SER A 410 -6.20 29.13 3.15
C SER A 410 -6.85 29.29 1.78
N ASP A 411 -7.79 28.44 1.44
CA ASP A 411 -8.66 28.60 0.26
C ASP A 411 -9.82 29.54 0.61
N LYS A 412 -9.70 30.81 0.17
CA LYS A 412 -10.69 31.88 0.44
C LYS A 412 -12.08 31.49 -0.04
N THR A 413 -12.18 30.86 -1.23
CA THR A 413 -13.47 30.47 -1.81
C THR A 413 -14.19 29.47 -0.92
N ARG A 414 -13.47 28.45 -0.43
CA ARG A 414 -14.04 27.43 0.47
C ARG A 414 -14.38 27.99 1.84
N VAL A 415 -13.50 28.83 2.41
CA VAL A 415 -13.82 29.53 3.68
C VAL A 415 -15.05 30.41 3.52
N LYS A 416 -15.20 31.12 2.39
CA LYS A 416 -16.40 31.89 2.08
C LYS A 416 -17.66 31.03 2.02
N ILE A 417 -17.61 29.87 1.35
CA ILE A 417 -18.72 28.91 1.29
C ILE A 417 -19.12 28.44 2.70
N ILE A 418 -18.14 28.10 3.54
CA ILE A 418 -18.38 27.62 4.91
C ILE A 418 -19.06 28.72 5.73
N LEU A 419 -18.44 29.91 5.81
CA LEU A 419 -18.95 31.00 6.62
C LEU A 419 -20.34 31.48 6.14
N ASN A 420 -20.56 31.54 4.82
CA ASN A 420 -21.85 31.90 4.26
C ASN A 420 -22.95 30.92 4.67
N ASN A 421 -22.70 29.61 4.65
CA ASN A 421 -23.67 28.61 5.08
C ASN A 421 -23.95 28.69 6.59
N LEU A 422 -22.93 28.89 7.42
CA LEU A 422 -23.10 28.99 8.86
C LEU A 422 -23.87 30.26 9.24
N LEU A 423 -23.51 31.43 8.68
CA LEU A 423 -24.17 32.70 8.94
C LEU A 423 -25.62 32.74 8.43
N THR A 424 -25.87 32.19 7.24
CA THR A 424 -27.21 32.02 6.70
C THR A 424 -28.10 31.21 7.64
N ASN A 425 -27.56 30.11 8.21
CA ASN A 425 -28.29 29.31 9.19
C ASN A 425 -28.54 30.09 10.49
N SER A 426 -27.55 30.81 11.01
CA SER A 426 -27.72 31.64 12.22
C SER A 426 -28.78 32.72 12.03
N ILE A 427 -28.94 33.27 10.83
CA ILE A 427 -30.00 34.23 10.52
C ILE A 427 -31.36 33.54 10.39
N LYS A 428 -31.45 32.43 9.67
CA LYS A 428 -32.72 31.72 9.38
C LYS A 428 -33.39 31.13 10.62
N TYR A 429 -32.60 30.73 11.63
CA TYR A 429 -33.10 30.03 12.82
C TYR A 429 -33.11 30.92 14.08
N GLN A 430 -33.21 32.24 13.91
CA GLN A 430 -33.46 33.18 15.02
C GLN A 430 -34.86 33.00 15.60
N LYS A 431 -35.01 33.37 16.88
CA LYS A 431 -36.32 33.40 17.54
C LYS A 431 -37.10 34.63 17.15
N HIS A 432 -38.32 34.44 16.69
CA HIS A 432 -39.24 35.53 16.37
C HIS A 432 -40.17 35.89 17.55
N LEU A 433 -39.57 36.29 18.69
CA LEU A 433 -40.31 36.69 19.89
C LEU A 433 -40.17 38.21 20.08
N PRO A 434 -41.26 38.95 20.46
CA PRO A 434 -41.25 40.44 20.54
C PRO A 434 -40.21 41.02 21.51
N GLU A 435 -39.84 40.28 22.57
CA GLU A 435 -38.88 40.72 23.59
C GLU A 435 -37.49 40.09 23.43
N HIS A 436 -37.28 39.31 22.36
CA HIS A 436 -36.00 38.61 22.13
C HIS A 436 -35.05 39.50 21.33
N GLN A 437 -33.94 39.92 21.96
CA GLN A 437 -32.87 40.63 21.27
C GLN A 437 -31.94 39.61 20.60
N SER A 438 -32.12 39.42 19.31
CA SER A 438 -31.34 38.46 18.51
C SER A 438 -29.90 38.93 18.30
N TYR A 439 -28.92 38.07 18.49
CA TYR A 439 -27.52 38.37 18.18
C TYR A 439 -26.81 37.23 17.44
N ILE A 440 -25.78 37.62 16.69
CA ILE A 440 -24.77 36.69 16.11
C ILE A 440 -23.39 37.24 16.46
N ARG A 441 -22.58 36.47 17.14
CA ARG A 441 -21.21 36.83 17.48
C ARG A 441 -20.25 35.96 16.69
N ILE A 442 -19.26 36.58 16.02
CA ILE A 442 -18.21 35.92 15.29
C ILE A 442 -16.90 36.23 15.99
N SER A 443 -16.23 35.19 16.45
CA SER A 443 -14.93 35.31 17.11
C SER A 443 -13.87 34.41 16.43
N SER A 444 -12.61 34.80 16.55
CA SER A 444 -11.51 33.97 16.04
C SER A 444 -10.34 33.96 17.00
N LYS A 445 -9.72 32.79 17.14
CA LYS A 445 -8.51 32.59 17.94
C LYS A 445 -7.49 31.80 17.15
N LYS A 446 -6.23 32.22 17.20
CA LYS A 446 -5.13 31.46 16.64
C LYS A 446 -4.45 30.69 17.75
N LYS A 447 -4.36 29.37 17.59
CA LYS A 447 -3.68 28.46 18.50
C LYS A 447 -2.66 27.65 17.69
N ASP A 448 -1.38 27.94 17.90
CA ASP A 448 -0.28 27.36 17.14
C ASP A 448 -0.46 27.55 15.61
N SER A 449 -0.56 26.47 14.87
CA SER A 449 -0.82 26.45 13.43
C SER A 449 -2.30 26.31 13.06
N THR A 450 -3.21 26.45 14.03
CA THR A 450 -4.66 26.30 13.81
C THR A 450 -5.38 27.61 14.09
N VAL A 451 -6.25 28.00 13.19
CA VAL A 451 -7.19 29.10 13.38
C VAL A 451 -8.56 28.51 13.71
N VAL A 452 -9.12 28.91 14.83
CA VAL A 452 -10.45 28.53 15.30
C VAL A 452 -11.38 29.73 15.10
N ILE A 453 -12.46 29.53 14.34
CA ILE A 453 -13.50 30.55 14.09
C ILE A 453 -14.78 30.00 14.71
N GLU A 454 -15.39 30.80 15.59
CA GLU A 454 -16.64 30.46 16.27
C GLU A 454 -17.73 31.42 15.82
N ILE A 455 -18.90 30.88 15.48
CA ILE A 455 -20.12 31.61 15.15
C ILE A 455 -21.17 31.19 16.17
N GLU A 456 -21.50 32.12 17.07
CA GLU A 456 -22.49 31.94 18.14
C GLU A 456 -23.77 32.70 17.80
N ASP A 457 -24.91 32.04 17.98
CA ASP A 457 -26.25 32.64 17.88
C ASP A 457 -27.08 32.28 19.11
N ASN A 458 -28.09 33.15 19.42
CA ASN A 458 -29.07 32.88 20.47
C ASN A 458 -30.46 32.48 19.89
N GLY A 459 -30.42 31.82 18.74
CA GLY A 459 -31.61 31.33 18.04
C GLY A 459 -32.32 30.14 18.73
N GLU A 460 -33.08 29.37 17.95
CA GLU A 460 -33.88 28.25 18.44
C GLU A 460 -33.05 27.11 19.06
N GLY A 461 -31.77 26.98 18.69
CA GLY A 461 -30.90 25.88 19.09
C GLY A 461 -31.30 24.55 18.46
N ILE A 462 -30.46 23.51 18.68
CA ILE A 462 -30.54 22.20 18.05
C ILE A 462 -30.70 21.12 19.12
N LYS A 463 -31.70 20.24 18.96
CA LYS A 463 -31.94 19.13 19.88
C LYS A 463 -30.75 18.14 19.86
N PRO A 464 -30.33 17.57 21.02
CA PRO A 464 -29.19 16.70 21.10
C PRO A 464 -29.24 15.50 20.13
N GLU A 465 -30.42 14.92 19.91
CA GLU A 465 -30.60 13.70 19.11
C GLU A 465 -30.33 13.92 17.61
N ILE A 466 -30.27 15.18 17.17
CA ILE A 466 -30.08 15.50 15.75
C ILE A 466 -28.76 16.25 15.47
N GLN A 467 -28.00 16.67 16.49
CA GLN A 467 -26.77 17.46 16.30
C GLN A 467 -25.73 16.77 15.42
N GLU A 468 -25.56 15.46 15.52
CA GLU A 468 -24.65 14.70 14.64
C GLU A 468 -25.21 14.55 13.21
N LYS A 469 -26.53 14.58 13.07
CA LYS A 469 -27.22 14.33 11.79
C LYS A 469 -27.37 15.58 10.92
N ILE A 470 -27.28 16.79 11.49
CA ILE A 470 -27.47 18.04 10.75
C ILE A 470 -26.46 18.26 9.62
N PHE A 471 -25.31 17.58 9.68
CA PHE A 471 -24.28 17.60 8.65
C PHE A 471 -24.49 16.53 7.57
N ASN A 472 -25.52 15.68 7.68
CA ASN A 472 -25.80 14.69 6.65
C ASN A 472 -26.50 15.34 5.46
N MET A 473 -26.17 14.86 4.28
CA MET A 473 -26.73 15.36 3.03
C MET A 473 -28.27 15.28 3.02
N PHE A 474 -28.96 16.37 2.68
CA PHE A 474 -30.42 16.51 2.66
C PHE A 474 -31.13 16.29 4.01
N TYR A 475 -30.38 16.32 5.11
CA TYR A 475 -31.00 16.19 6.42
C TYR A 475 -31.69 17.47 6.86
N ARG A 476 -32.94 17.37 7.31
CA ARG A 476 -33.75 18.45 7.84
C ARG A 476 -34.28 18.10 9.22
N GLY A 477 -34.02 18.92 10.21
CA GLY A 477 -34.40 18.65 11.61
C GLY A 477 -35.92 18.60 11.87
N HIS A 478 -36.70 19.29 11.04
CA HIS A 478 -38.17 19.29 11.04
C HIS A 478 -38.72 19.42 9.61
N GLU A 479 -39.87 18.85 9.31
CA GLU A 479 -40.58 19.02 8.02
C GLU A 479 -40.86 20.48 7.65
N LYS A 480 -41.00 21.35 8.65
CA LYS A 480 -41.19 22.79 8.47
C LYS A 480 -39.90 23.61 8.35
N SER A 481 -38.72 22.95 8.41
CA SER A 481 -37.43 23.66 8.29
C SER A 481 -37.31 24.32 6.92
N LYS A 482 -36.97 25.60 6.88
CA LYS A 482 -36.72 26.37 5.65
C LYS A 482 -35.33 26.02 5.10
N GLY A 483 -35.24 25.31 3.98
CA GLY A 483 -33.97 25.03 3.28
C GLY A 483 -33.91 23.63 2.70
N SER A 484 -32.89 23.34 1.84
CA SER A 484 -32.66 22.07 1.14
C SER A 484 -32.04 20.98 2.01
N GLY A 485 -31.39 21.34 3.12
CA GLY A 485 -30.56 20.43 3.90
C GLY A 485 -29.15 20.16 3.28
N LEU A 486 -28.76 20.98 2.29
CA LEU A 486 -27.41 20.89 1.67
C LEU A 486 -26.39 21.79 2.34
N GLY A 487 -26.80 22.96 2.89
CA GLY A 487 -25.88 24.00 3.34
C GLY A 487 -24.83 23.54 4.35
N LEU A 488 -25.22 22.85 5.44
CA LEU A 488 -24.28 22.35 6.44
C LEU A 488 -23.43 21.17 5.91
N TYR A 489 -23.99 20.35 5.03
CA TYR A 489 -23.24 19.28 4.35
C TYR A 489 -22.14 19.89 3.45
N ILE A 490 -22.47 20.91 2.64
CA ILE A 490 -21.51 21.64 1.79
C ILE A 490 -20.42 22.29 2.65
N ALA A 491 -20.80 22.89 3.77
CA ALA A 491 -19.86 23.53 4.69
C ALA A 491 -18.85 22.51 5.25
N ARG A 492 -19.31 21.33 5.67
CA ARG A 492 -18.44 20.25 6.15
C ARG A 492 -17.51 19.71 5.06
N GLU A 493 -18.04 19.42 3.88
CA GLU A 493 -17.25 18.97 2.72
C GLU A 493 -16.19 20.01 2.32
N ALA A 494 -16.53 21.28 2.35
CA ALA A 494 -15.60 22.36 2.06
C ALA A 494 -14.49 22.45 3.12
N ALA A 495 -14.82 22.27 4.40
CA ALA A 495 -13.86 22.26 5.49
C ALA A 495 -12.89 21.07 5.37
N GLU A 496 -13.37 19.86 5.12
CA GLU A 496 -12.56 18.67 4.95
C GLU A 496 -11.56 18.82 3.79
N LYS A 497 -11.95 19.48 2.69
CA LYS A 497 -11.06 19.74 1.54
C LYS A 497 -9.91 20.71 1.83
N ILE A 498 -10.01 21.50 2.87
CA ILE A 498 -8.95 22.43 3.31
C ILE A 498 -8.28 21.97 4.61
N ASP A 499 -8.38 20.66 4.92
CA ASP A 499 -7.85 20.03 6.14
C ASP A 499 -8.40 20.66 7.44
N GLY A 500 -9.63 21.16 7.39
CA GLY A 500 -10.34 21.74 8.51
C GLY A 500 -11.46 20.82 9.05
N THR A 501 -12.05 21.21 10.18
CA THR A 501 -13.20 20.52 10.79
C THR A 501 -14.27 21.50 11.24
N ILE A 502 -15.55 21.06 11.18
CA ILE A 502 -16.68 21.83 11.71
C ILE A 502 -17.32 21.03 12.84
N ALA A 503 -17.55 21.69 13.96
CA ALA A 503 -18.26 21.15 15.10
C ALA A 503 -19.42 22.07 15.50
N VAL A 504 -20.41 21.54 16.24
CA VAL A 504 -21.51 22.30 16.79
C VAL A 504 -21.70 22.00 18.26
N LYS A 505 -21.94 23.03 19.06
CA LYS A 505 -22.44 22.95 20.44
C LYS A 505 -23.74 23.72 20.51
N SER A 506 -24.82 23.09 20.87
CA SER A 506 -26.14 23.74 20.86
C SER A 506 -27.01 23.24 22.00
N HIS A 507 -27.82 24.15 22.53
CA HIS A 507 -28.88 23.85 23.49
C HIS A 507 -30.21 24.32 22.93
N TYR A 508 -31.14 23.38 22.79
CA TYR A 508 -32.49 23.70 22.29
C TYR A 508 -33.18 24.74 23.17
N GLY A 509 -33.69 25.77 22.54
CA GLY A 509 -34.30 26.91 23.23
C GLY A 509 -33.31 27.99 23.69
N VAL A 510 -32.02 27.82 23.56
CA VAL A 510 -30.98 28.79 23.99
C VAL A 510 -30.22 29.36 22.79
N GLY A 511 -29.66 28.53 21.92
CA GLY A 511 -28.88 28.93 20.76
C GLY A 511 -27.85 27.90 20.33
N SER A 512 -27.00 28.26 19.37
CA SER A 512 -25.97 27.38 18.82
C SER A 512 -24.62 28.08 18.69
N THR A 513 -23.55 27.31 18.82
CA THR A 513 -22.18 27.75 18.49
C THR A 513 -21.58 26.76 17.50
N PHE A 514 -21.31 27.22 16.29
CA PHE A 514 -20.58 26.47 15.28
C PHE A 514 -19.10 26.85 15.36
N THR A 515 -18.23 25.84 15.40
CA THR A 515 -16.78 26.01 15.49
C THR A 515 -16.15 25.47 14.22
N LEU A 516 -15.45 26.31 13.48
CA LEU A 516 -14.62 25.94 12.33
C LEU A 516 -13.14 25.97 12.72
N GLU A 517 -12.46 24.83 12.64
CA GLU A 517 -11.02 24.73 12.85
C GLU A 517 -10.31 24.59 11.49
N LEU A 518 -9.34 25.47 11.22
CA LEU A 518 -8.57 25.49 9.98
C LEU A 518 -7.07 25.44 10.28
N LYS A 519 -6.31 24.66 9.51
CA LYS A 519 -4.84 24.71 9.54
C LYS A 519 -4.37 25.97 8.82
N ASP A 520 -3.65 26.84 9.53
CA ASP A 520 -2.98 27.98 8.92
C ASP A 520 -1.70 27.51 8.21
N LYS A 521 -1.73 27.52 6.87
CA LYS A 521 -0.62 27.07 6.04
C LYS A 521 0.51 28.13 5.89
N ASN A 522 0.55 29.13 6.79
CA ASN A 522 1.62 30.13 6.84
C ASN A 522 2.94 29.63 7.47
N LEU A 523 2.98 28.40 8.02
CA LEU A 523 4.08 27.87 8.82
C LEU A 523 4.73 26.64 8.14
N ASN A 524 5.08 26.74 6.85
CA ASN A 524 6.06 25.81 6.24
C ASN A 524 7.05 26.61 5.40
#